data_66d63f418c6d08304169ea9a742ee059
#
_entry.id   66d63f418c6d08304169ea9a742ee059
#
_cell.length_a   1.000
_cell.length_b   1.000
_cell.length_c   1.000
_cell.angle_alpha   90.00
_cell.angle_beta   90.00
_cell.angle_gamma   90.00
#
_symmetry.space_group_name_H-M   'P 1'
#
loop_
_entity.id
_entity.type
_entity.pdbx_description
1 polymer ?
#
loop_
_entity_poly.entity_id
_entity_poly.type
_entity_poly.pdbx_seq_one_letter_code
_entity_poly.pdbx_strand_id
1 'polypeptide(L)'
;MKYIVIIWVFLVHISMAQVNQVDAKGLKQGLWHKNFPGTKIYMYEGTFKDDKPVGIFTYRYESGSVMAIVNNKPNSKLSMVKMYFENEALMSEGCYWDQKKDSIWVNYNERGELVSAESYVDDKLNGKKIIYYLNDQLEAGKMNVLSITNYVNDLKDGAYKEFHPTGKVKKTGNYVNGERLGEWVEYYNTGQVMTRVRYKRDLLHGWAYYYDKNGTQLSKTMWRDGFKLEGKDLESFLKRCKDKNLDPNQ
;
A
#
# COMPACT_ATOMS: atom_id res chain seq x y z
N MET A 1 26.88 30.42 -75.09
CA MET A 1 25.90 30.26 -73.99
C MET A 1 26.63 29.84 -72.73
N LYS A 2 26.69 30.75 -71.71
CA LYS A 2 27.31 30.46 -70.42
C LYS A 2 26.20 30.04 -69.45
N TYR A 3 26.25 28.82 -68.92
CA TYR A 3 25.31 28.32 -67.94
C TYR A 3 25.82 28.76 -66.55
N ILE A 4 25.01 29.56 -65.84
CA ILE A 4 25.23 29.93 -64.45
C ILE A 4 24.57 28.83 -63.61
N VAL A 5 25.38 28.01 -62.90
CA VAL A 5 24.90 27.03 -61.92
C VAL A 5 24.74 27.75 -60.59
N ILE A 6 23.49 27.94 -60.14
CA ILE A 6 23.18 28.49 -58.82
C ILE A 6 23.17 27.32 -57.82
N ILE A 7 24.20 27.23 -56.99
CA ILE A 7 24.26 26.27 -55.87
C ILE A 7 23.46 26.84 -54.70
N TRP A 8 22.29 26.25 -54.39
CA TRP A 8 21.54 26.49 -53.19
C TRP A 8 22.23 25.79 -52.03
N VAL A 9 22.92 26.56 -51.13
CA VAL A 9 23.42 26.05 -49.85
C VAL A 9 22.27 26.01 -48.87
N PHE A 10 21.71 24.82 -48.62
CA PHE A 10 20.78 24.63 -47.51
C PHE A 10 21.57 24.69 -46.16
N LEU A 11 21.53 25.83 -45.48
CA LEU A 11 21.96 25.94 -44.09
C LEU A 11 20.98 25.15 -43.20
N VAL A 12 21.36 23.94 -42.90
CA VAL A 12 20.65 23.17 -41.80
C VAL A 12 20.97 23.87 -40.48
N HIS A 13 20.02 24.65 -40.00
CA HIS A 13 20.10 25.19 -38.65
C HIS A 13 19.84 24.02 -37.68
N ILE A 14 20.91 23.44 -37.11
CA ILE A 14 20.81 22.57 -35.95
C ILE A 14 20.39 23.44 -34.78
N SER A 15 19.09 23.54 -34.55
CA SER A 15 18.57 24.20 -33.34
C SER A 15 18.93 23.27 -32.18
N MET A 16 20.01 23.59 -31.47
CA MET A 16 20.24 22.98 -30.14
C MET A 16 19.07 23.39 -29.27
N ALA A 17 18.28 22.42 -28.82
CA ALA A 17 17.19 22.67 -27.89
C ALA A 17 17.79 23.32 -26.63
N GLN A 18 17.50 24.61 -26.41
CA GLN A 18 17.93 25.29 -25.21
C GLN A 18 17.25 24.68 -23.99
N VAL A 19 18.05 24.36 -22.97
CA VAL A 19 17.56 23.78 -21.70
C VAL A 19 17.26 24.85 -20.67
N ASN A 20 16.37 24.57 -19.73
CA ASN A 20 15.99 25.42 -18.62
C ASN A 20 15.44 26.81 -19.07
N GLN A 21 14.61 26.79 -20.11
CA GLN A 21 14.01 27.99 -20.69
C GLN A 21 12.72 28.40 -19.97
N VAL A 22 12.50 29.71 -19.85
CA VAL A 22 11.21 30.29 -19.48
C VAL A 22 10.66 31.13 -20.63
N ASP A 23 9.35 31.24 -20.75
CA ASP A 23 8.69 32.13 -21.71
C ASP A 23 8.65 33.58 -21.21
N ALA A 24 8.01 34.49 -21.98
CA ALA A 24 7.85 35.88 -21.62
C ALA A 24 7.04 36.14 -20.34
N LYS A 25 6.31 35.11 -19.83
CA LYS A 25 5.56 35.15 -18.56
C LYS A 25 6.34 34.54 -17.41
N GLY A 26 7.58 34.06 -17.64
CA GLY A 26 8.40 33.36 -16.65
C GLY A 26 8.04 31.88 -16.43
N LEU A 27 7.17 31.31 -17.28
CA LEU A 27 6.75 29.89 -17.16
C LEU A 27 7.78 28.98 -17.83
N LYS A 28 8.11 27.85 -17.17
CA LYS A 28 9.03 26.83 -17.70
C LYS A 28 8.52 26.21 -18.98
N GLN A 29 9.42 26.12 -19.98
CA GLN A 29 9.14 25.54 -21.28
C GLN A 29 10.28 24.60 -21.71
N GLY A 30 9.95 23.52 -22.43
CA GLY A 30 10.93 22.61 -23.01
C GLY A 30 11.66 21.74 -21.97
N LEU A 31 12.85 21.27 -22.36
CA LEU A 31 13.68 20.38 -21.53
C LEU A 31 14.27 21.14 -20.33
N TRP A 32 14.14 20.54 -19.16
CA TRP A 32 14.68 21.05 -17.88
C TRP A 32 15.46 19.96 -17.17
N HIS A 33 16.56 20.35 -16.57
CA HIS A 33 17.28 19.54 -15.59
C HIS A 33 17.84 20.42 -14.46
N LYS A 34 18.07 19.80 -13.31
CA LYS A 34 18.72 20.39 -12.15
C LYS A 34 19.77 19.43 -11.64
N ASN A 35 20.97 19.90 -11.38
CA ASN A 35 22.05 19.09 -10.82
C ASN A 35 22.00 19.09 -9.29
N PHE A 36 22.57 18.04 -8.69
CA PHE A 36 22.96 18.07 -7.29
C PHE A 36 24.05 19.14 -7.09
N PRO A 37 24.03 19.87 -5.95
CA PRO A 37 25.01 20.93 -5.68
C PRO A 37 26.45 20.42 -5.80
N GLY A 38 27.28 21.14 -6.56
CA GLY A 38 28.70 20.80 -6.75
C GLY A 38 28.98 19.58 -7.64
N THR A 39 27.97 18.97 -8.28
CA THR A 39 28.13 17.81 -9.15
C THR A 39 27.65 18.06 -10.57
N LYS A 40 27.97 17.10 -11.48
CA LYS A 40 27.39 17.05 -12.83
C LYS A 40 26.21 16.05 -12.92
N ILE A 41 25.80 15.47 -11.80
CA ILE A 41 24.72 14.48 -11.75
C ILE A 41 23.39 15.21 -11.70
N TYR A 42 22.49 14.89 -12.59
CA TYR A 42 21.13 15.44 -12.60
C TYR A 42 20.32 14.90 -11.41
N MET A 43 19.82 15.81 -10.56
CA MET A 43 18.83 15.51 -9.56
C MET A 43 17.51 15.10 -10.23
N TYR A 44 17.15 15.84 -11.30
CA TYR A 44 16.04 15.46 -12.18
C TYR A 44 16.25 16.00 -13.58
N GLU A 45 15.58 15.37 -14.54
CA GLU A 45 15.41 15.85 -15.92
C GLU A 45 13.98 15.53 -16.39
N GLY A 46 13.43 16.43 -17.23
CA GLY A 46 12.09 16.26 -17.80
C GLY A 46 11.66 17.46 -18.61
N THR A 47 10.49 17.39 -19.22
CA THR A 47 9.95 18.45 -20.08
C THR A 47 8.82 19.19 -19.37
N PHE A 48 8.87 20.52 -19.41
CA PHE A 48 7.79 21.39 -18.94
C PHE A 48 7.05 22.04 -20.12
N LYS A 49 5.76 22.28 -19.93
CA LYS A 49 4.92 23.13 -20.76
C LYS A 49 4.06 23.97 -19.82
N ASP A 50 4.25 25.31 -19.88
CA ASP A 50 3.54 26.26 -19.03
C ASP A 50 3.64 25.92 -17.54
N ASP A 51 4.86 25.69 -17.02
CA ASP A 51 5.20 25.21 -15.66
C ASP A 51 4.69 23.80 -15.31
N LYS A 52 3.93 23.14 -16.18
CA LYS A 52 3.40 21.80 -15.93
C LYS A 52 4.36 20.75 -16.47
N PRO A 53 4.69 19.72 -15.69
CA PRO A 53 5.47 18.58 -16.18
C PRO A 53 4.68 17.80 -17.21
N VAL A 54 5.31 17.44 -18.34
CA VAL A 54 4.72 16.67 -19.43
C VAL A 54 5.65 15.53 -19.84
N GLY A 55 5.07 14.36 -20.13
CA GLY A 55 5.84 13.18 -20.50
C GLY A 55 6.68 12.64 -19.36
N ILE A 56 7.86 12.12 -19.69
CA ILE A 56 8.72 11.41 -18.74
C ILE A 56 9.59 12.40 -17.97
N PHE A 57 9.57 12.27 -16.64
CA PHE A 57 10.52 12.85 -15.70
C PHE A 57 11.34 11.74 -15.07
N THR A 58 12.65 11.91 -15.05
CA THR A 58 13.59 11.00 -14.37
C THR A 58 14.22 11.73 -13.20
N TYR A 59 14.07 11.15 -12.02
CA TYR A 59 14.72 11.60 -10.78
C TYR A 59 15.86 10.63 -10.45
N ARG A 60 16.96 11.15 -9.88
CA ARG A 60 18.13 10.33 -9.56
C ARG A 60 18.56 10.52 -8.12
N TYR A 61 19.26 9.52 -7.59
CA TYR A 61 20.06 9.63 -6.39
C TYR A 61 21.34 10.45 -6.67
N GLU A 62 22.03 10.86 -5.63
CA GLU A 62 23.30 11.55 -5.75
C GLU A 62 24.41 10.67 -6.34
N SER A 63 24.30 9.33 -6.21
CA SER A 63 25.14 8.34 -6.90
C SER A 63 24.97 8.35 -8.43
N GLY A 64 23.86 8.93 -8.94
CA GLY A 64 23.50 8.96 -10.36
C GLY A 64 22.53 7.84 -10.76
N SER A 65 22.28 6.83 -9.92
CA SER A 65 21.28 5.80 -10.19
C SER A 65 19.87 6.39 -10.21
N VAL A 66 18.94 5.74 -10.93
CA VAL A 66 17.57 6.22 -11.06
C VAL A 66 16.80 6.00 -9.75
N MET A 67 16.23 7.08 -9.20
CA MET A 67 15.38 7.04 -8.01
C MET A 67 13.90 6.88 -8.38
N ALA A 68 13.44 7.61 -9.41
CA ALA A 68 12.06 7.52 -9.87
C ALA A 68 11.91 7.91 -11.34
N ILE A 69 10.96 7.26 -12.00
CA ILE A 69 10.46 7.61 -13.34
C ILE A 69 8.99 7.96 -13.18
N VAL A 70 8.63 9.18 -13.58
CA VAL A 70 7.24 9.67 -13.56
C VAL A 70 6.81 9.97 -14.99
N ASN A 71 5.79 9.28 -15.48
CA ASN A 71 5.22 9.52 -16.80
C ASN A 71 3.91 10.32 -16.67
N ASN A 72 4.00 11.63 -16.92
CA ASN A 72 2.88 12.55 -16.86
C ASN A 72 2.06 12.45 -18.14
N LYS A 73 0.81 12.04 -18.04
CA LYS A 73 -0.11 11.93 -19.19
C LYS A 73 -0.45 13.33 -19.73
N PRO A 74 -0.32 13.57 -21.06
CA PRO A 74 -0.68 14.85 -21.64
C PRO A 74 -2.15 15.20 -21.37
N ASN A 75 -2.42 16.45 -21.03
CA ASN A 75 -3.77 16.99 -20.76
C ASN A 75 -4.55 16.21 -19.70
N SER A 76 -3.87 15.58 -18.75
CA SER A 76 -4.45 14.78 -17.68
C SER A 76 -3.78 15.11 -16.34
N LYS A 77 -4.48 14.83 -15.25
CA LYS A 77 -3.93 14.84 -13.89
C LYS A 77 -3.24 13.52 -13.52
N LEU A 78 -3.29 12.52 -14.41
CA LEU A 78 -2.73 11.20 -14.18
C LEU A 78 -1.24 11.17 -14.46
N SER A 79 -0.47 10.66 -13.51
CA SER A 79 0.95 10.33 -13.66
C SER A 79 1.20 8.88 -13.24
N MET A 80 1.88 8.10 -14.09
CA MET A 80 2.33 6.74 -13.76
C MET A 80 3.72 6.85 -13.13
N VAL A 81 3.97 6.13 -12.05
CA VAL A 81 5.21 6.25 -11.26
C VAL A 81 5.85 4.89 -11.08
N LYS A 82 7.17 4.84 -11.25
CA LYS A 82 8.05 3.75 -10.80
C LYS A 82 9.15 4.35 -9.94
N MET A 83 9.33 3.80 -8.75
CA MET A 83 10.39 4.18 -7.82
C MET A 83 11.36 3.01 -7.67
N TYR A 84 12.64 3.31 -7.50
CA TYR A 84 13.69 2.31 -7.43
C TYR A 84 14.54 2.53 -6.18
N PHE A 85 15.08 1.47 -5.64
CA PHE A 85 16.16 1.51 -4.66
C PHE A 85 17.46 1.96 -5.34
N GLU A 86 18.47 2.32 -4.56
CA GLU A 86 19.76 2.75 -5.08
C GLU A 86 20.52 1.63 -5.81
N ASN A 87 20.22 0.36 -5.50
CA ASN A 87 20.68 -0.83 -6.24
C ASN A 87 19.90 -1.12 -7.53
N GLU A 88 19.07 -0.15 -7.99
CA GLU A 88 18.23 -0.21 -9.19
C GLU A 88 17.08 -1.22 -9.15
N ALA A 89 16.88 -1.94 -8.04
CA ALA A 89 15.70 -2.80 -7.87
C ALA A 89 14.43 -1.93 -7.78
N LEU A 90 13.33 -2.40 -8.39
CA LEU A 90 12.04 -1.72 -8.30
C LEU A 90 11.57 -1.70 -6.84
N MET A 91 11.31 -0.52 -6.31
CA MET A 91 10.85 -0.30 -4.93
C MET A 91 9.32 -0.21 -4.86
N SER A 92 8.73 0.56 -5.78
CA SER A 92 7.29 0.78 -5.78
C SER A 92 6.80 1.23 -7.15
N GLU A 93 5.57 0.86 -7.51
CA GLU A 93 4.91 1.39 -8.70
C GLU A 93 3.43 1.65 -8.43
N GLY A 94 2.89 2.67 -9.11
CA GLY A 94 1.50 3.07 -8.96
C GLY A 94 1.19 4.29 -9.81
N CYS A 95 0.14 5.01 -9.46
CA CYS A 95 -0.19 6.26 -10.11
C CYS A 95 -0.56 7.35 -9.11
N TYR A 96 -0.33 8.59 -9.56
CA TYR A 96 -0.85 9.78 -8.95
C TYR A 96 -2.00 10.34 -9.77
N TRP A 97 -3.03 10.81 -9.09
CA TRP A 97 -4.04 11.68 -9.63
C TRP A 97 -3.91 13.05 -8.95
N ASP A 98 -3.61 14.09 -9.74
CA ASP A 98 -3.37 15.44 -9.22
C ASP A 98 -2.30 15.49 -8.11
N GLN A 99 -1.17 14.78 -8.32
CA GLN A 99 -0.02 14.65 -7.41
C GLN A 99 -0.30 13.87 -6.10
N LYS A 100 -1.47 13.23 -5.97
CA LYS A 100 -1.83 12.38 -4.84
C LYS A 100 -1.86 10.92 -5.26
N LYS A 101 -1.44 10.03 -4.37
CA LYS A 101 -1.56 8.59 -4.60
C LYS A 101 -3.01 8.21 -4.86
N ASP A 102 -3.22 7.45 -5.93
CA ASP A 102 -4.52 6.94 -6.34
C ASP A 102 -4.40 5.51 -6.87
N SER A 103 -5.52 4.78 -6.88
CA SER A 103 -5.58 3.39 -7.36
C SER A 103 -4.68 2.44 -6.55
N ILE A 104 -4.09 1.43 -7.20
CA ILE A 104 -3.27 0.41 -6.53
C ILE A 104 -1.79 0.81 -6.62
N TRP A 105 -1.12 0.78 -5.48
CA TRP A 105 0.33 0.87 -5.33
C TRP A 105 0.89 -0.49 -4.94
N VAL A 106 1.90 -0.93 -5.67
CA VAL A 106 2.60 -2.19 -5.44
C VAL A 106 4.00 -1.89 -4.92
N ASN A 107 4.41 -2.55 -3.84
CA ASN A 107 5.67 -2.31 -3.17
C ASN A 107 6.51 -3.60 -3.13
N TYR A 108 7.80 -3.46 -3.35
CA TYR A 108 8.80 -4.52 -3.39
C TYR A 108 9.91 -4.23 -2.38
N ASN A 109 10.69 -5.24 -1.99
CA ASN A 109 11.93 -5.04 -1.24
C ASN A 109 13.15 -4.96 -2.18
N GLU A 110 14.34 -4.72 -1.64
CA GLU A 110 15.59 -4.59 -2.41
C GLU A 110 16.00 -5.86 -3.16
N ARG A 111 15.40 -7.01 -2.86
CA ARG A 111 15.59 -8.28 -3.59
C ARG A 111 14.58 -8.46 -4.72
N GLY A 112 13.69 -7.47 -4.94
CA GLY A 112 12.61 -7.52 -5.94
C GLY A 112 11.42 -8.39 -5.53
N GLU A 113 11.32 -8.80 -4.27
CA GLU A 113 10.20 -9.59 -3.78
C GLU A 113 9.00 -8.69 -3.48
N LEU A 114 7.82 -9.14 -3.86
CA LEU A 114 6.55 -8.43 -3.62
C LEU A 114 6.25 -8.39 -2.10
N VAL A 115 6.13 -7.18 -1.57
CA VAL A 115 5.85 -6.93 -0.14
C VAL A 115 4.37 -6.63 0.09
N SER A 116 3.80 -5.71 -0.68
CA SER A 116 2.40 -5.30 -0.52
C SER A 116 1.76 -4.77 -1.80
N ALA A 117 0.42 -4.82 -1.82
CA ALA A 117 -0.42 -4.07 -2.75
C ALA A 117 -1.45 -3.29 -1.93
N GLU A 118 -1.54 -1.99 -2.17
CA GLU A 118 -2.27 -1.04 -1.33
C GLU A 118 -3.16 -0.16 -2.21
N SER A 119 -4.46 -0.06 -1.86
CA SER A 119 -5.41 0.79 -2.59
C SER A 119 -5.47 2.17 -1.96
N TYR A 120 -5.32 3.20 -2.79
CA TYR A 120 -5.34 4.61 -2.38
C TYR A 120 -6.41 5.40 -3.11
N VAL A 121 -6.95 6.41 -2.44
CA VAL A 121 -7.75 7.51 -3.00
C VAL A 121 -7.29 8.80 -2.31
N ASP A 122 -6.85 9.79 -3.08
CA ASP A 122 -6.38 11.10 -2.55
C ASP A 122 -5.34 10.96 -1.43
N ASP A 123 -4.26 10.16 -1.62
CA ASP A 123 -3.18 9.83 -0.67
C ASP A 123 -3.59 8.96 0.52
N LYS A 124 -4.87 8.66 0.71
CA LYS A 124 -5.37 7.87 1.83
C LYS A 124 -5.56 6.42 1.43
N LEU A 125 -5.18 5.50 2.32
CA LEU A 125 -5.57 4.09 2.17
C LEU A 125 -7.10 3.99 2.12
N ASN A 126 -7.62 3.49 1.00
CA ASN A 126 -9.05 3.32 0.78
C ASN A 126 -9.28 2.07 -0.11
N GLY A 127 -9.80 1.02 0.48
CA GLY A 127 -9.91 -0.28 -0.15
C GLY A 127 -9.01 -1.32 0.52
N LYS A 128 -8.46 -2.25 -0.25
CA LYS A 128 -7.68 -3.36 0.29
C LYS A 128 -6.19 -2.99 0.42
N LYS A 129 -5.60 -3.38 1.56
CA LYS A 129 -4.17 -3.56 1.72
C LYS A 129 -3.89 -5.06 1.83
N ILE A 130 -3.07 -5.57 0.92
CA ILE A 130 -2.62 -6.95 0.87
C ILE A 130 -1.14 -6.97 1.23
N ILE A 131 -0.75 -7.80 2.18
CA ILE A 131 0.67 -8.04 2.53
C ILE A 131 1.00 -9.48 2.12
N TYR A 132 2.19 -9.69 1.58
CA TYR A 132 2.66 -10.98 1.11
C TYR A 132 3.75 -11.52 2.04
N TYR A 133 3.86 -12.83 2.12
CA TYR A 133 5.02 -13.49 2.69
C TYR A 133 6.25 -13.27 1.80
N LEU A 134 7.43 -13.10 2.39
CA LEU A 134 8.68 -13.09 1.65
C LEU A 134 9.12 -14.51 1.29
N ASN A 135 9.94 -14.67 0.25
CA ASN A 135 10.32 -15.97 -0.29
C ASN A 135 11.05 -16.89 0.71
N ASP A 136 11.81 -16.32 1.65
CA ASP A 136 12.47 -17.06 2.71
C ASP A 136 11.52 -17.69 3.75
N GLN A 137 10.26 -17.27 3.73
CA GLN A 137 9.18 -17.76 4.60
C GLN A 137 8.31 -18.82 3.93
N LEU A 138 8.56 -19.13 2.65
CA LEU A 138 7.76 -19.99 1.82
C LEU A 138 8.58 -21.11 1.20
N GLU A 139 7.90 -22.19 0.79
CA GLU A 139 8.50 -23.17 -0.13
C GLU A 139 8.78 -22.49 -1.48
N ALA A 140 9.89 -22.87 -2.12
CA ALA A 140 10.34 -22.27 -3.37
C ALA A 140 9.24 -22.22 -4.44
N GLY A 141 9.07 -21.04 -5.06
CA GLY A 141 8.11 -20.82 -6.14
C GLY A 141 6.67 -20.57 -5.70
N LYS A 142 6.39 -20.48 -4.39
CA LYS A 142 5.06 -20.10 -3.87
C LYS A 142 5.03 -18.60 -3.54
N MET A 143 3.99 -17.92 -3.97
CA MET A 143 3.66 -16.56 -3.56
C MET A 143 2.36 -16.61 -2.79
N ASN A 144 2.43 -16.42 -1.49
CA ASN A 144 1.25 -16.49 -0.62
C ASN A 144 0.98 -15.16 0.07
N VAL A 145 -0.31 -14.83 0.16
CA VAL A 145 -0.78 -13.69 0.94
C VAL A 145 -0.60 -13.98 2.43
N LEU A 146 0.02 -13.03 3.15
CA LEU A 146 0.09 -13.04 4.61
C LEU A 146 -1.21 -12.49 5.20
N SER A 147 -1.68 -11.32 4.71
CA SER A 147 -2.91 -10.73 5.22
C SER A 147 -3.63 -9.85 4.20
N ILE A 148 -4.94 -9.71 4.39
CA ILE A 148 -5.81 -8.78 3.67
C ILE A 148 -6.56 -7.97 4.72
N THR A 149 -6.43 -6.64 4.64
CA THR A 149 -7.12 -5.69 5.51
C THR A 149 -7.86 -4.68 4.66
N ASN A 150 -9.11 -4.37 5.00
CA ASN A 150 -9.85 -3.30 4.35
C ASN A 150 -9.64 -1.99 5.12
N TYR A 151 -9.59 -0.89 4.37
CA TYR A 151 -9.39 0.46 4.88
C TYR A 151 -10.43 1.41 4.30
N VAL A 152 -10.83 2.39 5.09
CA VAL A 152 -11.60 3.57 4.68
C VAL A 152 -10.90 4.79 5.29
N ASN A 153 -10.39 5.69 4.44
CA ASN A 153 -9.70 6.93 4.85
C ASN A 153 -8.62 6.67 5.93
N ASP A 154 -7.67 5.75 5.67
CA ASP A 154 -6.56 5.33 6.52
C ASP A 154 -6.94 4.52 7.77
N LEU A 155 -8.22 4.39 8.10
CA LEU A 155 -8.70 3.56 9.19
C LEU A 155 -9.02 2.15 8.71
N LYS A 156 -8.64 1.13 9.49
CA LYS A 156 -9.09 -0.24 9.23
C LYS A 156 -10.61 -0.28 9.37
N ASP A 157 -11.31 -0.68 8.31
CA ASP A 157 -12.76 -0.78 8.30
C ASP A 157 -13.22 -1.93 7.40
N GLY A 158 -13.99 -2.87 7.95
CA GLY A 158 -14.42 -4.08 7.26
C GLY A 158 -13.58 -5.32 7.60
N ALA A 159 -13.70 -6.33 6.75
CA ALA A 159 -13.14 -7.66 6.99
C ALA A 159 -11.60 -7.67 7.01
N TYR A 160 -11.08 -8.44 7.96
CA TYR A 160 -9.68 -8.82 8.09
C TYR A 160 -9.49 -10.31 7.88
N LYS A 161 -8.46 -10.69 7.14
CA LYS A 161 -8.01 -12.08 7.00
C LYS A 161 -6.49 -12.16 7.10
N GLU A 162 -6.00 -13.16 7.83
CA GLU A 162 -4.59 -13.54 7.88
C GLU A 162 -4.47 -15.01 7.49
N PHE A 163 -3.38 -15.37 6.85
CA PHE A 163 -3.16 -16.72 6.33
C PHE A 163 -1.88 -17.31 6.90
N HIS A 164 -1.82 -18.63 7.00
CA HIS A 164 -0.57 -19.37 7.22
C HIS A 164 0.28 -19.37 5.94
N PRO A 165 1.60 -19.63 6.02
CA PRO A 165 2.45 -19.75 4.83
C PRO A 165 1.95 -20.82 3.83
N THR A 166 1.18 -21.79 4.30
CA THR A 166 0.51 -22.82 3.48
C THR A 166 -0.68 -22.28 2.65
N GLY A 167 -1.07 -21.00 2.84
CA GLY A 167 -2.25 -20.39 2.21
C GLY A 167 -3.57 -20.66 2.92
N LYS A 168 -3.59 -21.49 3.97
CA LYS A 168 -4.80 -21.70 4.78
C LYS A 168 -5.06 -20.47 5.68
N VAL A 169 -6.33 -20.21 5.94
CA VAL A 169 -6.74 -19.12 6.84
C VAL A 169 -6.17 -19.37 8.24
N LYS A 170 -5.51 -18.34 8.81
CA LYS A 170 -4.98 -18.32 10.17
C LYS A 170 -5.86 -17.52 11.12
N LYS A 171 -6.38 -16.37 10.66
CA LYS A 171 -7.20 -15.48 11.49
C LYS A 171 -8.23 -14.74 10.64
N THR A 172 -9.44 -14.57 11.19
CA THR A 172 -10.48 -13.71 10.60
C THR A 172 -11.10 -12.84 11.65
N GLY A 173 -11.62 -11.68 11.23
CA GLY A 173 -12.35 -10.78 12.09
C GLY A 173 -12.85 -9.57 11.31
N ASN A 174 -13.33 -8.58 12.02
CA ASN A 174 -13.81 -7.34 11.44
C ASN A 174 -13.33 -6.13 12.24
N TYR A 175 -12.96 -5.08 11.52
CA TYR A 175 -12.67 -3.77 12.06
C TYR A 175 -13.81 -2.80 11.75
N VAL A 176 -14.05 -1.87 12.65
CA VAL A 176 -14.93 -0.71 12.43
C VAL A 176 -14.20 0.52 12.98
N ASN A 177 -13.96 1.51 12.14
CA ASN A 177 -13.26 2.75 12.50
C ASN A 177 -11.91 2.50 13.20
N GLY A 178 -11.14 1.50 12.77
CA GLY A 178 -9.83 1.15 13.30
C GLY A 178 -9.85 0.13 14.45
N GLU A 179 -11.00 -0.12 15.09
CA GLU A 179 -11.14 -0.98 16.26
C GLU A 179 -11.68 -2.37 15.89
N ARG A 180 -11.24 -3.42 16.58
CA ARG A 180 -11.81 -4.76 16.44
C ARG A 180 -13.23 -4.79 16.99
N LEU A 181 -14.16 -5.34 16.19
CA LEU A 181 -15.54 -5.48 16.59
C LEU A 181 -16.07 -6.88 16.23
N GLY A 182 -16.92 -7.44 17.10
CA GLY A 182 -17.58 -8.72 16.84
C GLY A 182 -16.66 -9.92 17.02
N GLU A 183 -16.98 -11.01 16.34
CA GLU A 183 -16.27 -12.28 16.47
C GLU A 183 -14.93 -12.26 15.72
N TRP A 184 -13.88 -12.76 16.40
CA TRP A 184 -12.55 -13.00 15.85
C TRP A 184 -12.22 -14.48 16.06
N VAL A 185 -11.76 -15.14 14.99
CA VAL A 185 -11.47 -16.57 14.99
C VAL A 185 -10.04 -16.79 14.54
N GLU A 186 -9.28 -17.56 15.32
CA GLU A 186 -7.96 -18.06 14.92
C GLU A 186 -8.05 -19.55 14.64
N TYR A 187 -7.26 -20.00 13.67
CA TYR A 187 -7.25 -21.37 13.19
C TYR A 187 -5.85 -21.96 13.26
N TYR A 188 -5.75 -23.23 13.57
CA TYR A 188 -4.56 -24.03 13.35
C TYR A 188 -4.27 -24.13 11.85
N ASN A 189 -3.03 -24.47 11.50
CA ASN A 189 -2.66 -24.74 10.09
C ASN A 189 -3.38 -25.95 9.47
N THR A 190 -4.01 -26.80 10.29
CA THR A 190 -4.89 -27.87 9.87
C THR A 190 -6.26 -27.35 9.37
N GLY A 191 -6.66 -26.14 9.82
CA GLY A 191 -7.95 -25.50 9.51
C GLY A 191 -8.97 -25.58 10.64
N GLN A 192 -8.69 -26.36 11.72
CA GLN A 192 -9.54 -26.36 12.92
C GLN A 192 -9.45 -25.06 13.68
N VAL A 193 -10.55 -24.64 14.29
CA VAL A 193 -10.60 -23.48 15.17
C VAL A 193 -9.65 -23.67 16.35
N MET A 194 -8.79 -22.69 16.61
CA MET A 194 -7.92 -22.62 17.78
C MET A 194 -8.54 -21.75 18.87
N THR A 195 -8.99 -20.55 18.47
CA THR A 195 -9.67 -19.63 19.38
C THR A 195 -10.86 -18.98 18.69
N ARG A 196 -11.90 -18.69 19.47
CA ARG A 196 -13.05 -17.89 19.06
C ARG A 196 -13.33 -16.88 20.16
N VAL A 197 -13.12 -15.60 19.90
CA VAL A 197 -13.26 -14.53 20.87
C VAL A 197 -14.10 -13.40 20.29
N ARG A 198 -14.67 -12.57 21.14
CA ARG A 198 -15.40 -11.38 20.70
C ARG A 198 -14.71 -10.14 21.20
N TYR A 199 -14.77 -9.11 20.40
CA TYR A 199 -14.29 -7.77 20.74
C TYR A 199 -15.40 -6.74 20.63
N LYS A 200 -15.32 -5.75 21.50
CA LYS A 200 -16.11 -4.53 21.49
C LYS A 200 -15.13 -3.37 21.70
N ARG A 201 -14.88 -2.61 20.62
CA ARG A 201 -13.89 -1.51 20.64
C ARG A 201 -12.52 -1.95 21.14
N ASP A 202 -11.94 -2.98 20.49
CA ASP A 202 -10.66 -3.60 20.84
C ASP A 202 -10.58 -4.32 22.20
N LEU A 203 -11.61 -4.23 23.02
CA LEU A 203 -11.67 -4.92 24.31
C LEU A 203 -12.35 -6.28 24.17
N LEU A 204 -11.81 -7.32 24.83
CA LEU A 204 -12.48 -8.62 24.89
C LEU A 204 -13.83 -8.46 25.59
N HIS A 205 -14.89 -9.04 24.97
CA HIS A 205 -16.27 -8.91 25.45
C HIS A 205 -17.08 -10.15 25.07
N GLY A 206 -17.77 -10.75 26.03
CA GLY A 206 -18.51 -11.99 25.82
C GLY A 206 -17.67 -13.25 26.05
N TRP A 207 -18.16 -14.38 25.61
CA TRP A 207 -17.45 -15.65 25.74
C TRP A 207 -16.26 -15.74 24.78
N ALA A 208 -15.11 -16.18 25.31
CA ALA A 208 -13.93 -16.60 24.58
C ALA A 208 -13.77 -18.13 24.70
N TYR A 209 -13.61 -18.82 23.60
CA TYR A 209 -13.49 -20.28 23.53
C TYR A 209 -12.12 -20.67 22.99
N TYR A 210 -11.56 -21.74 23.57
CA TYR A 210 -10.25 -22.26 23.20
C TYR A 210 -10.37 -23.75 22.91
N TYR A 211 -9.76 -24.21 21.81
CA TYR A 211 -9.87 -25.57 21.32
C TYR A 211 -8.49 -26.18 21.06
N ASP A 212 -8.38 -27.49 21.14
CA ASP A 212 -7.21 -28.23 20.70
C ASP A 212 -7.22 -28.46 19.17
N LYS A 213 -6.15 -29.09 18.65
CA LYS A 213 -6.01 -29.39 17.23
C LYS A 213 -7.03 -30.40 16.69
N ASN A 214 -7.72 -31.14 17.57
CA ASN A 214 -8.77 -32.12 17.23
C ASN A 214 -10.16 -31.46 17.23
N GLY A 215 -10.26 -30.18 17.65
CA GLY A 215 -11.52 -29.46 17.76
C GLY A 215 -12.22 -29.64 19.11
N THR A 216 -11.56 -30.30 20.09
CA THR A 216 -12.11 -30.45 21.44
C THR A 216 -11.98 -29.11 22.18
N GLN A 217 -13.06 -28.65 22.80
CA GLN A 217 -13.03 -27.43 23.60
C GLN A 217 -12.24 -27.69 24.89
N LEU A 218 -11.12 -26.97 25.03
CA LEU A 218 -10.24 -27.02 26.22
C LEU A 218 -10.76 -26.15 27.36
N SER A 219 -11.23 -24.96 27.03
CA SER A 219 -11.71 -24.00 28.03
C SER A 219 -12.61 -22.93 27.40
N LYS A 220 -13.32 -22.21 28.26
CA LYS A 220 -13.99 -20.96 27.92
C LYS A 220 -13.83 -19.95 29.03
N THR A 221 -13.77 -18.68 28.69
CA THR A 221 -13.67 -17.57 29.64
C THR A 221 -14.68 -16.49 29.27
N MET A 222 -15.24 -15.82 30.28
CA MET A 222 -16.14 -14.69 30.07
C MET A 222 -15.38 -13.38 30.28
N TRP A 223 -15.59 -12.47 29.36
CA TRP A 223 -14.96 -11.14 29.38
C TRP A 223 -16.02 -10.03 29.32
N ARG A 224 -15.80 -8.96 30.03
CA ARG A 224 -16.61 -7.76 29.95
C ARG A 224 -15.71 -6.54 29.92
N ASP A 225 -15.76 -5.83 28.79
CA ASP A 225 -15.00 -4.61 28.54
C ASP A 225 -13.50 -4.75 28.91
N GLY A 226 -12.90 -5.90 28.52
CA GLY A 226 -11.49 -6.23 28.75
C GLY A 226 -11.18 -6.92 30.09
N PHE A 227 -12.15 -7.01 31.01
CA PHE A 227 -11.99 -7.67 32.29
C PHE A 227 -12.52 -9.11 32.25
N LYS A 228 -11.74 -10.07 32.76
CA LYS A 228 -12.16 -11.46 32.89
C LYS A 228 -13.10 -11.59 34.09
N LEU A 229 -14.28 -12.20 33.88
CA LEU A 229 -15.20 -12.51 34.96
C LEU A 229 -14.97 -13.92 35.47
N GLU A 230 -14.84 -14.10 36.79
CA GLU A 230 -14.60 -15.39 37.43
C GLU A 230 -15.44 -15.50 38.76
N GLY A 231 -15.62 -16.74 39.22
CA GLY A 231 -16.27 -17.01 40.52
C GLY A 231 -17.62 -16.31 40.70
N LYS A 232 -17.80 -15.64 41.80
CA LYS A 232 -19.05 -14.96 42.17
C LYS A 232 -19.45 -13.84 41.20
N ASP A 233 -18.47 -13.16 40.59
CA ASP A 233 -18.75 -12.09 39.61
C ASP A 233 -19.36 -12.66 38.35
N LEU A 234 -18.82 -13.78 37.87
CA LEU A 234 -19.36 -14.51 36.71
C LEU A 234 -20.76 -15.02 37.00
N GLU A 235 -20.97 -15.68 38.16
CA GLU A 235 -22.28 -16.21 38.55
C GLU A 235 -23.34 -15.10 38.63
N SER A 236 -23.01 -14.01 39.29
CA SER A 236 -23.88 -12.86 39.40
C SER A 236 -24.22 -12.21 38.07
N PHE A 237 -23.23 -12.12 37.17
CA PHE A 237 -23.41 -11.61 35.81
C PHE A 237 -24.37 -12.51 34.99
N LEU A 238 -24.12 -13.82 34.97
CA LEU A 238 -24.93 -14.77 34.23
C LEU A 238 -26.37 -14.85 34.74
N LYS A 239 -26.55 -14.80 36.07
CA LYS A 239 -27.89 -14.70 36.70
C LYS A 239 -28.64 -13.48 36.19
N ARG A 240 -28.01 -12.29 36.26
CA ARG A 240 -28.60 -11.04 35.78
C ARG A 240 -28.97 -11.09 34.28
N CYS A 241 -28.11 -11.70 33.44
CA CYS A 241 -28.41 -11.89 32.02
C CYS A 241 -29.65 -12.76 31.85
N LYS A 242 -29.73 -13.87 32.58
CA LYS A 242 -30.89 -14.80 32.56
C LYS A 242 -32.17 -14.07 33.01
N ASP A 243 -32.12 -13.38 34.16
CA ASP A 243 -33.28 -12.71 34.76
C ASP A 243 -33.83 -11.62 33.83
N LYS A 244 -32.97 -10.99 33.02
CA LYS A 244 -33.34 -9.91 32.09
C LYS A 244 -33.46 -10.36 30.63
N ASN A 245 -33.34 -11.65 30.36
CA ASN A 245 -33.31 -12.22 29.00
C ASN A 245 -32.29 -11.53 28.06
N LEU A 246 -31.08 -11.26 28.59
CA LEU A 246 -29.98 -10.64 27.84
C LEU A 246 -28.99 -11.69 27.33
N ASP A 247 -28.44 -11.47 26.12
CA ASP A 247 -27.32 -12.26 25.62
C ASP A 247 -26.03 -11.85 26.37
N PRO A 248 -25.33 -12.79 27.05
CA PRO A 248 -24.07 -12.50 27.71
C PRO A 248 -22.97 -11.99 26.77
N ASN A 249 -23.12 -12.12 25.45
CA ASN A 249 -22.16 -11.67 24.45
C ASN A 249 -22.40 -10.24 23.94
N GLN A 250 -23.40 -9.54 24.48
CA GLN A 250 -23.77 -8.16 24.08
C GLN A 250 -23.37 -7.11 25.10
#